data_cc2a66efa102a45606aca517278d8b3d
#
_entry.id   cc2a66efa102a45606aca517278d8b3d
#
_cell.length_a   1.000
_cell.length_b   1.000
_cell.length_c   1.000
_cell.angle_alpha   90.00
_cell.angle_beta   90.00
_cell.angle_gamma   90.00
#
_symmetry.space_group_name_H-M   'P 1'
#
loop_
_entity.id
_entity.type
_entity.pdbx_description
1 polymer ?
#
loop_
_entity_poly.entity_id
_entity_poly.type
_entity_poly.pdbx_seq_one_letter_code
_entity_poly.pdbx_strand_id
1 'polypeptide(L)'
;MVLLAANFNNLHQILQNLYVEMMPLCSKMTGVARGLAGLGALFYVAYRVWQALARAEPVDVFPLLRPFALGLCIMFFPTLVLGTLNSILSPVVKGTHTILESQTFDMNEYRAQKDKLETEAMKRNPETAYLVDKETFDNRLDELGAFDAIEACGMYVDRAMYNMKRAVQNFFRELLELLFNAAALVIDTLRTFFLIVLSILGPVSFAISCWDGFQASLSQWFVRYISIYLWLPVSDLFSSVLARIQILMLQRDIEQLSDPDFIPDLSLIHISEPTRRSYISY
;
A
#
# COMPACT_ATOMS: atom_id res chain seq x y z
N MET A 1 7.36 14.26 -12.08
CA MET A 1 7.21 12.93 -11.50
C MET A 1 8.22 12.61 -10.41
N VAL A 2 9.53 12.62 -10.68
CA VAL A 2 10.57 12.29 -9.67
C VAL A 2 10.45 13.13 -8.39
N LEU A 3 10.10 14.42 -8.49
CA LEU A 3 9.90 15.32 -7.33
C LEU A 3 8.67 14.95 -6.49
N LEU A 4 7.58 14.47 -7.10
CA LEU A 4 6.39 14.02 -6.39
C LEU A 4 6.63 12.69 -5.66
N ALA A 5 7.25 11.71 -6.32
CA ALA A 5 7.63 10.45 -5.70
C ALA A 5 8.61 10.65 -4.53
N ALA A 6 9.59 11.56 -4.69
CA ALA A 6 10.50 11.93 -3.61
C ALA A 6 9.77 12.58 -2.42
N ASN A 7 8.72 13.38 -2.67
CA ASN A 7 7.90 13.96 -1.61
C ASN A 7 7.08 12.91 -0.86
N PHE A 8 6.53 11.91 -1.53
CA PHE A 8 5.81 10.81 -0.88
C PHE A 8 6.73 9.95 0.00
N ASN A 9 7.94 9.62 -0.48
CA ASN A 9 8.93 8.89 0.32
C ASN A 9 9.38 9.69 1.55
N ASN A 10 9.56 11.01 1.42
CA ASN A 10 9.85 11.88 2.56
C ASN A 10 8.71 11.88 3.59
N LEU A 11 7.45 11.86 3.16
CA LEU A 11 6.30 11.80 4.06
C LEU A 11 6.24 10.48 4.84
N HIS A 12 6.53 9.34 4.21
CA HIS A 12 6.64 8.07 4.93
C HIS A 12 7.74 8.09 5.99
N GLN A 13 8.89 8.67 5.68
CA GLN A 13 9.98 8.84 6.67
C GLN A 13 9.57 9.78 7.81
N ILE A 14 8.87 10.86 7.52
CA ILE A 14 8.35 11.79 8.53
C ILE A 14 7.36 11.06 9.45
N LEU A 15 6.46 10.23 8.93
CA LEU A 15 5.52 9.44 9.73
C LEU A 15 6.22 8.43 10.65
N GLN A 16 7.28 7.77 10.17
CA GLN A 16 8.09 6.89 10.99
C GLN A 16 8.83 7.66 12.11
N ASN A 17 9.41 8.79 11.78
CA ASN A 17 10.07 9.65 12.76
C ASN A 17 9.06 10.18 13.78
N LEU A 18 7.87 10.59 13.36
CA LEU A 18 6.79 11.03 14.24
C LEU A 18 6.42 9.95 15.27
N TYR A 19 6.31 8.69 14.81
CA TYR A 19 6.05 7.58 15.73
C TYR A 19 7.14 7.47 16.80
N VAL A 20 8.40 7.55 16.42
CA VAL A 20 9.54 7.47 17.36
C VAL A 20 9.57 8.67 18.32
N GLU A 21 9.32 9.88 17.82
CA GLU A 21 9.30 11.11 18.62
C GLU A 21 8.13 11.14 19.64
N MET A 22 7.01 10.50 19.30
CA MET A 22 5.85 10.42 20.20
C MET A 22 5.97 9.34 21.27
N MET A 23 6.91 8.38 21.13
CA MET A 23 7.12 7.31 22.14
C MET A 23 7.44 7.81 23.56
N PRO A 24 8.20 8.92 23.81
CA PRO A 24 8.39 9.45 25.14
C PRO A 24 7.09 9.83 25.87
N LEU A 25 6.02 10.19 25.15
CA LEU A 25 4.71 10.47 25.75
C LEU A 25 4.09 9.22 26.37
N CYS A 26 4.36 8.03 25.80
CA CYS A 26 3.96 6.76 26.38
C CYS A 26 4.53 6.58 27.79
N SER A 27 5.78 6.98 28.03
CA SER A 27 6.41 6.88 29.34
C SER A 27 5.75 7.81 30.39
N LYS A 28 5.24 8.98 30.00
CA LYS A 28 4.46 9.85 30.88
C LYS A 28 3.14 9.22 31.30
N MET A 29 2.43 8.61 30.35
CA MET A 29 1.17 7.90 30.62
C MET A 29 1.38 6.63 31.47
N THR A 30 2.56 6.02 31.42
CA THR A 30 2.93 4.91 32.30
C THR A 30 2.86 5.31 33.79
N GLY A 31 3.23 6.55 34.15
CA GLY A 31 3.08 7.07 35.51
C GLY A 31 1.64 7.09 36.00
N VAL A 32 0.72 7.58 35.19
CA VAL A 32 -0.73 7.57 35.49
C VAL A 32 -1.27 6.13 35.57
N ALA A 33 -0.88 5.28 34.63
CA ALA A 33 -1.29 3.88 34.60
C ALA A 33 -0.83 3.11 35.84
N ARG A 34 0.37 3.37 36.35
CA ARG A 34 0.88 2.76 37.62
C ARG A 34 -0.01 3.10 38.79
N GLY A 35 -0.45 4.36 38.92
CA GLY A 35 -1.39 4.76 39.96
C GLY A 35 -2.72 4.02 39.88
N LEU A 36 -3.32 3.95 38.68
CA LEU A 36 -4.56 3.24 38.45
C LEU A 36 -4.42 1.72 38.68
N ALA A 37 -3.32 1.14 38.21
CA ALA A 37 -3.03 -0.28 38.41
C ALA A 37 -2.80 -0.63 39.86
N GLY A 38 -2.09 0.23 40.60
CA GLY A 38 -1.85 0.06 42.05
C GLY A 38 -3.15 0.03 42.85
N LEU A 39 -4.06 0.97 42.60
CA LEU A 39 -5.40 0.97 43.17
C LEU A 39 -6.18 -0.27 42.80
N GLY A 40 -6.21 -0.62 41.51
CA GLY A 40 -6.88 -1.82 40.99
C GLY A 40 -6.33 -3.12 41.64
N ALA A 41 -5.02 -3.23 41.74
CA ALA A 41 -4.36 -4.35 42.41
C ALA A 41 -4.74 -4.48 43.88
N LEU A 42 -4.78 -3.36 44.58
CA LEU A 42 -5.15 -3.34 46.01
C LEU A 42 -6.59 -3.83 46.18
N PHE A 43 -7.54 -3.30 45.43
CA PHE A 43 -8.94 -3.75 45.50
C PHE A 43 -9.09 -5.21 45.08
N TYR A 44 -8.41 -5.64 44.02
CA TYR A 44 -8.44 -7.01 43.56
C TYR A 44 -7.94 -7.98 44.64
N VAL A 45 -6.76 -7.71 45.23
CA VAL A 45 -6.19 -8.57 46.25
C VAL A 45 -7.07 -8.56 47.51
N ALA A 46 -7.52 -7.38 47.98
CA ALA A 46 -8.40 -7.26 49.12
C ALA A 46 -9.69 -8.06 48.94
N TYR A 47 -10.34 -7.93 47.80
CA TYR A 47 -11.58 -8.67 47.46
C TYR A 47 -11.35 -10.19 47.45
N ARG A 48 -10.27 -10.67 46.83
CA ARG A 48 -9.95 -12.11 46.75
C ARG A 48 -9.64 -12.71 48.11
N VAL A 49 -8.85 -12.01 48.91
CA VAL A 49 -8.54 -12.44 50.30
C VAL A 49 -9.80 -12.46 51.15
N TRP A 50 -10.64 -11.40 51.07
CA TRP A 50 -11.91 -11.36 51.82
C TRP A 50 -12.84 -12.51 51.41
N GLN A 51 -12.93 -12.81 50.11
CA GLN A 51 -13.76 -13.91 49.58
C GLN A 51 -13.26 -15.30 50.08
N ALA A 52 -11.96 -15.54 50.12
CA ALA A 52 -11.40 -16.79 50.67
C ALA A 52 -11.68 -16.92 52.17
N LEU A 53 -11.51 -15.82 52.94
CA LEU A 53 -11.81 -15.79 54.36
C LEU A 53 -13.31 -16.04 54.64
N ALA A 54 -14.20 -15.43 53.83
CA ALA A 54 -15.65 -15.60 53.97
C ALA A 54 -16.12 -17.04 53.69
N ARG A 55 -15.38 -17.77 52.83
CA ARG A 55 -15.67 -19.17 52.51
C ARG A 55 -14.91 -20.16 53.37
N ALA A 56 -14.08 -19.71 54.29
CA ALA A 56 -13.16 -20.53 55.07
C ALA A 56 -12.26 -21.45 54.19
N GLU A 57 -11.89 -20.96 53.00
CA GLU A 57 -11.05 -21.66 52.05
C GLU A 57 -9.61 -21.12 52.14
N PRO A 58 -8.58 -21.93 51.86
CA PRO A 58 -7.20 -21.46 51.78
C PRO A 58 -7.06 -20.42 50.65
N VAL A 59 -6.29 -19.34 50.88
CA VAL A 59 -6.06 -18.30 49.87
C VAL A 59 -5.21 -18.87 48.73
N ASP A 60 -5.78 -18.91 47.51
CA ASP A 60 -5.03 -19.28 46.30
C ASP A 60 -4.14 -18.12 45.87
N VAL A 61 -2.82 -18.35 45.87
CA VAL A 61 -1.80 -17.36 45.57
C VAL A 61 -1.69 -17.08 44.05
N PHE A 62 -2.01 -18.07 43.19
CA PHE A 62 -1.83 -17.91 41.74
C PHE A 62 -2.65 -16.76 41.13
N PRO A 63 -3.94 -16.59 41.42
CA PRO A 63 -4.70 -15.45 40.94
C PRO A 63 -4.14 -14.11 41.43
N LEU A 64 -3.52 -14.07 42.62
CA LEU A 64 -2.95 -12.85 43.21
C LEU A 64 -1.68 -12.38 42.49
N LEU A 65 -1.00 -13.25 41.74
CA LEU A 65 0.16 -12.88 40.92
C LEU A 65 -0.19 -12.06 39.66
N ARG A 66 -1.46 -12.11 39.23
CA ARG A 66 -1.91 -11.42 38.02
C ARG A 66 -1.68 -9.90 38.06
N PRO A 67 -2.06 -9.15 39.11
CA PRO A 67 -1.80 -7.72 39.20
C PRO A 67 -0.30 -7.39 39.16
N PHE A 68 0.55 -8.25 39.72
CA PHE A 68 2.00 -8.06 39.68
C PHE A 68 2.56 -8.20 38.28
N ALA A 69 2.12 -9.22 37.52
CA ALA A 69 2.52 -9.41 36.14
C ALA A 69 2.08 -8.22 35.25
N LEU A 70 0.84 -7.73 35.42
CA LEU A 70 0.35 -6.54 34.73
C LEU A 70 1.12 -5.30 35.13
N GLY A 71 1.44 -5.11 36.41
CA GLY A 71 2.26 -4.00 36.91
C GLY A 71 3.65 -3.98 36.29
N LEU A 72 4.28 -5.15 36.13
CA LEU A 72 5.57 -5.30 35.47
C LEU A 72 5.46 -4.95 33.97
N CYS A 73 4.41 -5.42 33.28
CA CYS A 73 4.13 -5.04 31.89
C CYS A 73 3.93 -3.52 31.74
N ILE A 74 3.23 -2.88 32.66
CA ILE A 74 3.04 -1.41 32.67
C ILE A 74 4.37 -0.70 32.92
N MET A 75 5.20 -1.21 33.82
CA MET A 75 6.49 -0.60 34.13
C MET A 75 7.44 -0.58 32.94
N PHE A 76 7.48 -1.66 32.19
CA PHE A 76 8.33 -1.83 30.99
C PHE A 76 7.54 -1.76 29.68
N PHE A 77 6.40 -1.05 29.66
CA PHE A 77 5.46 -1.06 28.53
C PHE A 77 6.12 -0.75 27.18
N PRO A 78 6.92 0.34 27.03
CA PRO A 78 7.53 0.67 25.74
C PRO A 78 8.50 -0.40 25.25
N THR A 79 9.29 -0.99 26.13
CA THR A 79 10.33 -1.95 25.76
C THR A 79 9.81 -3.37 25.69
N LEU A 80 9.04 -3.80 26.67
CA LEU A 80 8.58 -5.20 26.77
C LEU A 80 7.35 -5.42 25.88
N VAL A 81 6.34 -4.56 25.95
CA VAL A 81 5.09 -4.79 25.21
C VAL A 81 5.23 -4.31 23.76
N LEU A 82 5.54 -3.03 23.55
CA LEU A 82 5.66 -2.48 22.20
C LEU A 82 6.89 -3.02 21.47
N GLY A 83 8.02 -3.18 22.18
CA GLY A 83 9.24 -3.73 21.58
C GLY A 83 9.06 -5.15 21.08
N THR A 84 8.42 -6.04 21.85
CA THR A 84 8.13 -7.43 21.42
C THR A 84 7.13 -7.46 20.28
N LEU A 85 6.04 -6.68 20.34
CA LEU A 85 5.06 -6.61 19.26
C LEU A 85 5.70 -6.13 17.96
N ASN A 86 6.47 -5.06 18.01
CA ASN A 86 7.15 -4.53 16.83
C ASN A 86 8.17 -5.53 16.27
N SER A 87 8.91 -6.24 17.14
CA SER A 87 9.87 -7.27 16.70
C SER A 87 9.19 -8.44 15.99
N ILE A 88 8.00 -8.85 16.44
CA ILE A 88 7.24 -9.96 15.84
C ILE A 88 6.57 -9.51 14.54
N LEU A 89 6.03 -8.29 14.49
CA LEU A 89 5.23 -7.80 13.35
C LEU A 89 6.09 -7.16 12.25
N SER A 90 7.25 -6.60 12.57
CA SER A 90 8.15 -5.95 11.60
C SER A 90 8.59 -6.85 10.44
N PRO A 91 8.94 -8.14 10.64
CA PRO A 91 9.26 -9.03 9.53
C PRO A 91 8.12 -9.22 8.54
N VAL A 92 6.87 -9.22 9.02
CA VAL A 92 5.68 -9.33 8.16
C VAL A 92 5.57 -8.10 7.25
N VAL A 93 5.72 -6.89 7.83
CA VAL A 93 5.70 -5.63 7.05
C VAL A 93 6.82 -5.60 6.02
N LYS A 94 8.04 -5.97 6.43
CA LYS A 94 9.18 -6.00 5.50
C LYS A 94 8.98 -7.01 4.37
N GLY A 95 8.48 -8.20 4.70
CA GLY A 95 8.22 -9.25 3.72
C GLY A 95 7.17 -8.84 2.67
N THR A 96 6.06 -8.24 3.09
CA THR A 96 5.02 -7.76 2.17
C THR A 96 5.51 -6.60 1.31
N HIS A 97 6.29 -5.70 1.88
CA HIS A 97 6.88 -4.58 1.14
C HIS A 97 7.87 -5.07 0.06
N THR A 98 8.73 -6.05 0.37
CA THR A 98 9.63 -6.66 -0.62
C THR A 98 8.86 -7.33 -1.76
N ILE A 99 7.73 -8.01 -1.46
CA ILE A 99 6.86 -8.58 -2.49
C ILE A 99 6.30 -7.48 -3.40
N LEU A 100 5.82 -6.38 -2.83
CA LEU A 100 5.31 -5.25 -3.59
C LEU A 100 6.38 -4.63 -4.49
N GLU A 101 7.58 -4.38 -3.94
CA GLU A 101 8.71 -3.82 -4.70
C GLU A 101 9.07 -4.68 -5.90
N SER A 102 9.17 -6.01 -5.73
CA SER A 102 9.49 -6.93 -6.81
C SER A 102 8.42 -6.91 -7.90
N GLN A 103 7.14 -6.96 -7.55
CA GLN A 103 6.05 -6.91 -8.53
C GLN A 103 5.97 -5.55 -9.25
N THR A 104 6.27 -4.47 -8.55
CA THR A 104 6.29 -3.13 -9.17
C THR A 104 7.46 -2.97 -10.13
N PHE A 105 8.62 -3.54 -9.80
CA PHE A 105 9.78 -3.55 -10.69
C PHE A 105 9.48 -4.34 -11.97
N ASP A 106 8.99 -5.56 -11.84
CA ASP A 106 8.59 -6.41 -12.97
C ASP A 106 7.56 -5.71 -13.87
N MET A 107 6.55 -5.09 -13.27
CA MET A 107 5.51 -4.35 -14.00
C MET A 107 6.11 -3.21 -14.85
N ASN A 108 7.05 -2.46 -14.30
CA ASN A 108 7.69 -1.35 -15.02
C ASN A 108 8.57 -1.86 -16.16
N GLU A 109 9.24 -3.00 -15.98
CA GLU A 109 10.02 -3.64 -17.04
C GLU A 109 9.12 -4.12 -18.19
N TYR A 110 8.02 -4.81 -17.90
CA TYR A 110 7.04 -5.22 -18.91
C TYR A 110 6.39 -4.05 -19.63
N ARG A 111 6.11 -2.93 -18.94
CA ARG A 111 5.62 -1.70 -19.57
C ARG A 111 6.62 -1.14 -20.57
N ALA A 112 7.89 -1.02 -20.16
CA ALA A 112 8.94 -0.52 -21.04
C ALA A 112 9.16 -1.43 -22.28
N GLN A 113 9.02 -2.75 -22.11
CA GLN A 113 9.10 -3.71 -23.21
C GLN A 113 7.92 -3.56 -24.15
N LYS A 114 6.68 -3.43 -23.63
CA LYS A 114 5.49 -3.18 -24.44
C LYS A 114 5.61 -1.90 -25.25
N ASP A 115 6.01 -0.78 -24.63
CA ASP A 115 6.14 0.52 -25.29
C ASP A 115 7.17 0.47 -26.46
N LYS A 116 8.25 -0.32 -26.31
CA LYS A 116 9.24 -0.57 -27.37
C LYS A 116 8.62 -1.39 -28.52
N LEU A 117 8.00 -2.51 -28.19
CA LEU A 117 7.39 -3.40 -29.21
C LEU A 117 6.24 -2.71 -29.96
N GLU A 118 5.44 -1.91 -29.28
CA GLU A 118 4.40 -1.10 -29.92
C GLU A 118 5.00 -0.11 -30.92
N THR A 119 6.06 0.58 -30.52
CA THR A 119 6.77 1.50 -31.41
C THR A 119 7.39 0.79 -32.60
N GLU A 120 7.97 -0.42 -32.41
CA GLU A 120 8.53 -1.25 -33.48
C GLU A 120 7.45 -1.79 -34.41
N ALA A 121 6.32 -2.27 -33.88
CA ALA A 121 5.19 -2.74 -34.66
C ALA A 121 4.59 -1.63 -35.53
N MET A 122 4.47 -0.42 -34.99
CA MET A 122 4.01 0.74 -35.74
C MET A 122 5.00 1.16 -36.84
N LYS A 123 6.31 1.05 -36.61
CA LYS A 123 7.33 1.31 -37.64
C LYS A 123 7.33 0.29 -38.75
N ARG A 124 6.95 -0.95 -38.44
CA ARG A 124 6.87 -2.05 -39.44
C ARG A 124 5.72 -1.86 -40.43
N ASN A 125 4.63 -1.25 -40.01
CA ASN A 125 3.49 -0.99 -40.87
C ASN A 125 3.66 0.35 -41.62
N PRO A 126 3.70 0.32 -43.00
CA PRO A 126 3.86 1.54 -43.80
C PRO A 126 2.78 2.59 -43.53
N GLU A 127 1.56 2.15 -43.19
CA GLU A 127 0.42 3.05 -42.94
C GLU A 127 0.53 3.81 -41.62
N THR A 128 1.30 3.31 -40.64
CA THR A 128 1.43 3.92 -39.31
C THR A 128 2.85 4.42 -39.01
N ALA A 129 3.84 4.02 -39.80
CA ALA A 129 5.24 4.35 -39.57
C ALA A 129 5.50 5.86 -39.50
N TYR A 130 4.83 6.64 -40.36
CA TYR A 130 4.96 8.11 -40.40
C TYR A 130 4.45 8.81 -39.11
N LEU A 131 3.59 8.13 -38.31
CA LEU A 131 3.10 8.69 -37.05
C LEU A 131 4.16 8.69 -35.98
N VAL A 132 5.05 7.66 -35.97
CA VAL A 132 6.01 7.38 -34.91
C VAL A 132 7.42 7.81 -35.32
N ASP A 133 7.79 7.61 -36.60
CA ASP A 133 9.11 7.88 -37.12
C ASP A 133 9.15 9.18 -37.90
N LYS A 134 10.15 10.01 -37.59
CA LYS A 134 10.30 11.32 -38.22
C LYS A 134 10.83 11.20 -39.65
N GLU A 135 11.78 10.31 -39.88
CA GLU A 135 12.39 10.10 -41.18
C GLU A 135 11.39 9.58 -42.20
N THR A 136 10.57 8.61 -41.81
CA THR A 136 9.48 8.08 -42.64
C THR A 136 8.44 9.15 -42.94
N PHE A 137 8.15 10.03 -41.97
CA PHE A 137 7.23 11.15 -42.18
C PHE A 137 7.77 12.16 -43.20
N ASP A 138 9.05 12.57 -43.05
CA ASP A 138 9.66 13.53 -43.93
C ASP A 138 9.79 12.98 -45.36
N ASN A 139 10.19 11.70 -45.51
CA ASN A 139 10.29 11.04 -46.83
C ASN A 139 8.93 10.96 -47.54
N ARG A 140 7.85 10.62 -46.80
CA ARG A 140 6.51 10.56 -47.36
C ARG A 140 5.96 11.93 -47.72
N LEU A 141 6.37 12.97 -46.99
CA LEU A 141 6.02 14.36 -47.31
C LEU A 141 6.75 14.84 -48.57
N ASP A 142 8.02 14.42 -48.79
CA ASP A 142 8.79 14.77 -49.98
C ASP A 142 8.25 14.04 -51.24
N GLU A 143 7.70 12.84 -51.08
CA GLU A 143 7.02 12.10 -52.16
C GLU A 143 5.71 12.75 -52.61
N LEU A 144 5.03 13.46 -51.71
CA LEU A 144 3.82 14.24 -52.01
C LEU A 144 4.25 15.55 -52.71
N GLY A 145 3.97 15.61 -54.01
CA GLY A 145 4.27 16.81 -54.80
C GLY A 145 3.49 18.03 -54.33
N ALA A 146 3.88 19.21 -54.84
CA ALA A 146 3.29 20.51 -54.46
C ALA A 146 1.76 20.62 -54.68
N PHE A 147 1.15 19.64 -55.36
CA PHE A 147 -0.30 19.58 -55.66
C PHE A 147 -1.12 18.83 -54.59
N ASP A 148 -0.48 18.06 -53.71
CA ASP A 148 -1.15 17.22 -52.68
C ASP A 148 -1.13 17.87 -51.30
N ALA A 149 -1.24 19.19 -51.24
CA ALA A 149 -1.24 19.97 -49.99
C ALA A 149 -2.34 19.54 -48.99
N ILE A 150 -3.44 18.98 -49.48
CA ILE A 150 -4.55 18.47 -48.64
C ILE A 150 -4.12 17.18 -47.92
N GLU A 151 -3.45 16.24 -48.64
CA GLU A 151 -2.96 14.99 -48.08
C GLU A 151 -1.81 15.25 -47.07
N ALA A 152 -0.88 16.16 -47.40
CA ALA A 152 0.15 16.61 -46.48
C ALA A 152 -0.45 17.21 -45.19
N CYS A 153 -1.49 18.05 -45.30
CA CYS A 153 -2.19 18.59 -44.15
C CYS A 153 -2.87 17.46 -43.32
N GLY A 154 -3.44 16.46 -43.98
CA GLY A 154 -4.00 15.27 -43.32
C GLY A 154 -2.96 14.54 -42.47
N MET A 155 -1.78 14.28 -43.02
CA MET A 155 -0.67 13.63 -42.30
C MET A 155 -0.20 14.40 -41.06
N TYR A 156 -0.13 15.73 -41.13
CA TYR A 156 0.18 16.56 -39.96
C TYR A 156 -0.90 16.46 -38.88
N VAL A 157 -2.17 16.48 -39.29
CA VAL A 157 -3.32 16.35 -38.37
C VAL A 157 -3.32 14.97 -37.71
N ASP A 158 -3.11 13.88 -38.47
CA ASP A 158 -3.05 12.52 -37.94
C ASP A 158 -1.92 12.35 -36.94
N ARG A 159 -0.73 12.86 -37.24
CA ARG A 159 0.40 12.84 -36.33
C ARG A 159 0.16 13.68 -35.08
N ALA A 160 -0.44 14.86 -35.22
CA ALA A 160 -0.82 15.71 -34.09
C ALA A 160 -1.89 15.01 -33.22
N MET A 161 -2.87 14.37 -33.83
CA MET A 161 -3.93 13.63 -33.11
C MET A 161 -3.35 12.41 -32.38
N TYR A 162 -2.45 11.65 -33.02
CA TYR A 162 -1.73 10.55 -32.36
C TYR A 162 -0.93 11.02 -31.15
N ASN A 163 -0.13 12.07 -31.31
CA ASN A 163 0.65 12.64 -30.21
C ASN A 163 -0.23 13.17 -29.08
N MET A 164 -1.34 13.82 -29.42
CA MET A 164 -2.33 14.29 -28.43
C MET A 164 -2.98 13.13 -27.68
N LYS A 165 -3.38 12.08 -28.39
CA LYS A 165 -3.96 10.86 -27.80
C LYS A 165 -2.97 10.20 -26.83
N ARG A 166 -1.71 10.05 -27.24
CA ARG A 166 -0.64 9.51 -26.40
C ARG A 166 -0.37 10.41 -25.17
N ALA A 167 -0.37 11.71 -25.33
CA ALA A 167 -0.23 12.68 -24.23
C ALA A 167 -1.38 12.56 -23.22
N VAL A 168 -2.63 12.46 -23.70
CA VAL A 168 -3.81 12.28 -22.86
C VAL A 168 -3.76 10.95 -22.11
N GLN A 169 -3.40 9.86 -22.76
CA GLN A 169 -3.25 8.55 -22.10
C GLN A 169 -2.17 8.58 -21.01
N ASN A 170 -1.01 9.19 -21.29
CA ASN A 170 0.05 9.36 -20.31
C ASN A 170 -0.41 10.22 -19.14
N PHE A 171 -1.12 11.31 -19.41
CA PHE A 171 -1.69 12.15 -18.35
C PHE A 171 -2.65 11.39 -17.44
N PHE A 172 -3.57 10.62 -17.99
CA PHE A 172 -4.48 9.79 -17.17
C PHE A 172 -3.74 8.71 -16.38
N ARG A 173 -2.72 8.09 -16.98
CA ARG A 173 -1.86 7.11 -16.28
C ARG A 173 -1.16 7.77 -15.08
N GLU A 174 -0.56 8.93 -15.29
CA GLU A 174 0.11 9.70 -14.25
C GLU A 174 -0.86 10.16 -13.15
N LEU A 175 -2.05 10.59 -13.52
CA LEU A 175 -3.10 10.98 -12.58
C LEU A 175 -3.55 9.81 -11.71
N LEU A 176 -3.79 8.62 -12.31
CA LEU A 176 -4.18 7.42 -11.57
C LEU A 176 -3.07 6.96 -10.62
N GLU A 177 -1.82 7.00 -11.05
CA GLU A 177 -0.67 6.67 -10.19
C GLU A 177 -0.56 7.64 -9.02
N LEU A 178 -0.76 8.95 -9.25
CA LEU A 178 -0.80 9.95 -8.20
C LEU A 178 -1.92 9.67 -7.19
N LEU A 179 -3.12 9.37 -7.66
CA LEU A 179 -4.28 9.07 -6.80
C LEU A 179 -4.03 7.79 -5.97
N PHE A 180 -3.42 6.78 -6.58
CA PHE A 180 -3.06 5.54 -5.89
C PHE A 180 -2.04 5.79 -4.77
N ASN A 181 -0.98 6.53 -5.06
CA ASN A 181 0.05 6.89 -4.08
C ASN A 181 -0.52 7.77 -2.96
N ALA A 182 -1.43 8.70 -3.28
CA ALA A 182 -2.11 9.51 -2.30
C ALA A 182 -3.00 8.66 -1.37
N ALA A 183 -3.73 7.69 -1.92
CA ALA A 183 -4.54 6.76 -1.11
C ALA A 183 -3.69 5.91 -0.17
N ALA A 184 -2.57 5.37 -0.66
CA ALA A 184 -1.62 4.61 0.16
C ALA A 184 -1.05 5.46 1.31
N LEU A 185 -0.70 6.73 1.04
CA LEU A 185 -0.23 7.67 2.06
C LEU A 185 -1.30 7.95 3.13
N VAL A 186 -2.56 8.11 2.74
CA VAL A 186 -3.67 8.30 3.69
C VAL A 186 -3.79 7.09 4.62
N ILE A 187 -3.72 5.87 4.09
CA ILE A 187 -3.77 4.64 4.89
C ILE A 187 -2.61 4.60 5.89
N ASP A 188 -1.38 4.90 5.45
CA ASP A 188 -0.20 4.89 6.32
C ASP A 188 -0.27 5.99 7.40
N THR A 189 -0.77 7.17 7.06
CA THR A 189 -1.00 8.27 8.00
C THR A 189 -2.01 7.88 9.09
N LEU A 190 -3.16 7.34 8.71
CA LEU A 190 -4.17 6.89 9.66
C LEU A 190 -3.65 5.76 10.54
N ARG A 191 -2.97 4.77 9.95
CA ARG A 191 -2.32 3.68 10.69
C ARG A 191 -1.36 4.21 11.74
N THR A 192 -0.45 5.09 11.33
CA THR A 192 0.57 5.67 12.23
C THR A 192 -0.08 6.44 13.37
N PHE A 193 -1.09 7.26 13.06
CA PHE A 193 -1.85 7.99 14.08
C PHE A 193 -2.51 7.05 15.09
N PHE A 194 -3.23 6.03 14.63
CA PHE A 194 -3.88 5.08 15.54
C PHE A 194 -2.88 4.27 16.36
N LEU A 195 -1.73 3.87 15.78
CA LEU A 195 -0.68 3.19 16.52
C LEU A 195 -0.08 4.07 17.62
N ILE A 196 0.14 5.36 17.34
CA ILE A 196 0.61 6.33 18.36
C ILE A 196 -0.41 6.42 19.50
N VAL A 197 -1.68 6.62 19.19
CA VAL A 197 -2.75 6.72 20.21
C VAL A 197 -2.83 5.44 21.04
N LEU A 198 -2.83 4.27 20.40
CA LEU A 198 -2.87 2.97 21.09
C LEU A 198 -1.61 2.73 21.93
N SER A 199 -0.44 3.17 21.47
CA SER A 199 0.80 3.06 22.23
C SER A 199 0.79 3.95 23.48
N ILE A 200 0.29 5.18 23.37
CA ILE A 200 0.19 6.11 24.49
C ILE A 200 -0.86 5.65 25.52
N LEU A 201 -2.02 5.17 25.05
CA LEU A 201 -3.12 4.72 25.92
C LEU A 201 -2.98 3.25 26.36
N GLY A 202 -2.03 2.51 25.78
CA GLY A 202 -1.79 1.10 26.12
C GLY A 202 -1.63 0.85 27.61
N PRO A 203 -0.71 1.55 28.32
CA PRO A 203 -0.52 1.36 29.76
C PRO A 203 -1.81 1.52 30.57
N VAL A 204 -2.69 2.44 30.16
CA VAL A 204 -4.00 2.65 30.81
C VAL A 204 -4.93 1.47 30.60
N SER A 205 -4.97 0.89 29.39
CA SER A 205 -5.76 -0.32 29.10
C SER A 205 -5.30 -1.52 29.93
N PHE A 206 -3.98 -1.65 30.15
CA PHE A 206 -3.40 -2.67 31.04
C PHE A 206 -3.79 -2.40 32.51
N ALA A 207 -3.77 -1.14 32.95
CA ALA A 207 -4.16 -0.77 34.31
C ALA A 207 -5.64 -1.09 34.57
N ILE A 208 -6.54 -0.77 33.62
CA ILE A 208 -7.97 -1.08 33.74
C ILE A 208 -8.19 -2.60 33.80
N SER A 209 -7.40 -3.40 33.08
CA SER A 209 -7.52 -4.87 33.10
C SER A 209 -7.17 -5.51 34.47
N CYS A 210 -6.57 -4.76 35.40
CA CYS A 210 -6.37 -5.22 36.78
C CYS A 210 -7.67 -5.35 37.57
N TRP A 211 -8.74 -4.65 37.17
CA TRP A 211 -10.02 -4.68 37.85
C TRP A 211 -10.84 -5.89 37.41
N ASP A 212 -11.53 -6.52 38.37
CA ASP A 212 -12.46 -7.60 38.05
C ASP A 212 -13.59 -7.10 37.13
N GLY A 213 -13.88 -7.87 36.10
CA GLY A 213 -14.85 -7.51 35.07
C GLY A 213 -14.27 -6.79 33.83
N PHE A 214 -13.11 -6.15 33.94
CA PHE A 214 -12.48 -5.42 32.84
C PHE A 214 -11.31 -6.18 32.18
N GLN A 215 -11.19 -7.48 32.45
CA GLN A 215 -10.09 -8.33 31.97
C GLN A 215 -10.00 -8.39 30.45
N ALA A 216 -11.13 -8.28 29.75
CA ALA A 216 -11.22 -8.26 28.31
C ALA A 216 -10.55 -7.01 27.67
N SER A 217 -10.33 -5.92 28.44
CA SER A 217 -9.68 -4.70 27.94
C SER A 217 -8.29 -4.96 27.40
N LEU A 218 -7.54 -5.86 28.03
CA LEU A 218 -6.21 -6.25 27.60
C LEU A 218 -6.22 -6.94 26.23
N SER A 219 -7.02 -7.98 26.10
CA SER A 219 -7.12 -8.74 24.85
C SER A 219 -7.65 -7.88 23.71
N GLN A 220 -8.63 -7.02 23.98
CA GLN A 220 -9.17 -6.08 22.98
C GLN A 220 -8.11 -5.06 22.52
N TRP A 221 -7.27 -4.59 23.43
CA TRP A 221 -6.17 -3.70 23.07
C TRP A 221 -5.17 -4.40 22.14
N PHE A 222 -4.74 -5.63 22.46
CA PHE A 222 -3.85 -6.41 21.60
C PHE A 222 -4.44 -6.62 20.20
N VAL A 223 -5.70 -7.06 20.13
CA VAL A 223 -6.38 -7.28 18.84
C VAL A 223 -6.42 -6.02 18.01
N ARG A 224 -6.78 -4.87 18.62
CA ARG A 224 -6.81 -3.59 17.91
C ARG A 224 -5.42 -3.15 17.44
N TYR A 225 -4.41 -3.28 18.30
CA TYR A 225 -3.04 -2.91 17.94
C TYR A 225 -2.52 -3.72 16.76
N ILE A 226 -2.65 -5.06 16.82
CA ILE A 226 -2.23 -5.97 15.77
C ILE A 226 -3.03 -5.72 14.47
N SER A 227 -4.35 -5.55 14.57
CA SER A 227 -5.19 -5.27 13.39
C SER A 227 -4.77 -4.01 12.66
N ILE A 228 -4.53 -2.93 13.38
CA ILE A 228 -4.10 -1.65 12.78
C ILE A 228 -2.66 -1.75 12.26
N TYR A 229 -1.79 -2.47 12.97
CA TYR A 229 -0.42 -2.70 12.51
C TYR A 229 -0.38 -3.43 11.15
N LEU A 230 -1.30 -4.37 10.93
CA LEU A 230 -1.40 -5.15 9.70
C LEU A 230 -2.08 -4.40 8.53
N TRP A 231 -2.58 -3.19 8.72
CA TRP A 231 -3.16 -2.41 7.61
C TRP A 231 -2.16 -2.19 6.48
N LEU A 232 -0.90 -1.88 6.80
CA LEU A 232 0.14 -1.68 5.79
C LEU A 232 0.45 -2.97 5.02
N PRO A 233 0.74 -4.12 5.67
CA PRO A 233 0.88 -5.40 4.99
C PRO A 233 -0.29 -5.76 4.07
N VAL A 234 -1.52 -5.53 4.51
CA VAL A 234 -2.72 -5.79 3.69
C VAL A 234 -2.77 -4.88 2.47
N SER A 235 -2.46 -3.60 2.63
CA SER A 235 -2.37 -2.63 1.53
C SER A 235 -1.28 -3.03 0.53
N ASP A 236 -0.09 -3.43 1.00
CA ASP A 236 1.02 -3.87 0.16
C ASP A 236 0.68 -5.13 -0.64
N LEU A 237 0.04 -6.12 0.01
CA LEU A 237 -0.42 -7.33 -0.66
C LEU A 237 -1.49 -7.03 -1.71
N PHE A 238 -2.45 -6.17 -1.41
CA PHE A 238 -3.47 -5.76 -2.37
C PHE A 238 -2.82 -5.08 -3.58
N SER A 239 -1.89 -4.17 -3.35
CA SER A 239 -1.14 -3.49 -4.41
C SER A 239 -0.31 -4.45 -5.25
N SER A 240 0.32 -5.46 -4.63
CA SER A 240 1.09 -6.49 -5.33
C SER A 240 0.21 -7.38 -6.23
N VAL A 241 -1.00 -7.73 -5.76
CA VAL A 241 -1.98 -8.46 -6.58
C VAL A 241 -2.42 -7.63 -7.78
N LEU A 242 -2.70 -6.34 -7.61
CA LEU A 242 -3.04 -5.45 -8.72
C LEU A 242 -1.88 -5.33 -9.72
N ALA A 243 -0.65 -5.17 -9.24
CA ALA A 243 0.54 -5.16 -10.10
C ALA A 243 0.67 -6.46 -10.89
N ARG A 244 0.43 -7.62 -10.27
CA ARG A 244 0.46 -8.92 -10.94
C ARG A 244 -0.60 -9.06 -12.02
N ILE A 245 -1.82 -8.59 -11.77
CA ILE A 245 -2.88 -8.56 -12.79
C ILE A 245 -2.43 -7.71 -13.99
N GLN A 246 -1.85 -6.54 -13.74
CA GLN A 246 -1.34 -5.68 -14.81
C GLN A 246 -0.20 -6.34 -15.60
N ILE A 247 0.73 -7.05 -14.94
CA ILE A 247 1.78 -7.83 -15.60
C ILE A 247 1.17 -8.86 -16.56
N LEU A 248 0.17 -9.62 -16.11
CA LEU A 248 -0.49 -10.62 -16.95
C LEU A 248 -1.19 -10.00 -18.18
N MET A 249 -1.76 -8.80 -18.01
CA MET A 249 -2.33 -8.05 -19.15
C MET A 249 -1.24 -7.59 -20.13
N LEU A 250 -0.15 -7.03 -19.60
CA LEU A 250 1.00 -6.60 -20.40
C LEU A 250 1.67 -7.76 -21.16
N GLN A 251 1.78 -8.93 -20.53
CA GLN A 251 2.33 -10.13 -21.19
C GLN A 251 1.47 -10.55 -22.39
N ARG A 252 0.15 -10.49 -22.27
CA ARG A 252 -0.75 -10.75 -23.41
C ARG A 252 -0.58 -9.73 -24.53
N ASP A 253 -0.48 -8.45 -24.17
CA ASP A 253 -0.26 -7.39 -25.16
C ASP A 253 1.07 -7.57 -25.88
N ILE A 254 2.12 -7.94 -25.14
CA ILE A 254 3.45 -8.23 -25.70
C ILE A 254 3.41 -9.45 -26.64
N GLU A 255 2.70 -10.50 -26.26
CA GLU A 255 2.52 -11.70 -27.11
C GLU A 255 1.83 -11.34 -28.43
N GLN A 256 0.77 -10.53 -28.39
CA GLN A 256 0.09 -10.04 -29.57
C GLN A 256 0.97 -9.14 -30.46
N LEU A 257 1.71 -8.20 -29.84
CA LEU A 257 2.62 -7.30 -30.56
C LEU A 257 3.84 -8.01 -31.16
N SER A 258 4.19 -9.17 -30.63
CA SER A 258 5.31 -10.00 -31.12
C SER A 258 4.91 -10.83 -32.34
N ASP A 259 3.62 -10.96 -32.64
CA ASP A 259 3.13 -11.64 -33.83
C ASP A 259 3.45 -10.78 -35.06
N PRO A 260 4.19 -11.32 -36.08
CA PRO A 260 4.54 -10.58 -37.29
C PRO A 260 3.32 -10.15 -38.12
N ASP A 261 2.23 -10.94 -38.07
CA ASP A 261 1.01 -10.69 -38.80
C ASP A 261 0.05 -9.74 -38.11
N PHE A 262 0.39 -9.34 -36.84
CA PHE A 262 -0.42 -8.43 -36.09
C PHE A 262 -0.19 -6.98 -36.56
N ILE A 263 -1.21 -6.41 -37.17
CA ILE A 263 -1.25 -5.00 -37.56
C ILE A 263 -1.91 -4.23 -36.41
N PRO A 264 -1.18 -3.36 -35.69
CA PRO A 264 -1.80 -2.51 -34.68
C PRO A 264 -2.78 -1.57 -35.35
N ASP A 265 -4.06 -1.83 -35.20
CA ASP A 265 -5.13 -0.93 -35.63
C ASP A 265 -5.12 0.30 -34.69
N LEU A 266 -5.24 1.48 -35.28
CA LEU A 266 -5.34 2.74 -34.54
C LEU A 266 -6.50 2.77 -33.53
N SER A 267 -7.49 1.87 -33.71
CA SER A 267 -8.61 1.67 -32.78
C SER A 267 -8.21 0.89 -31.51
N LEU A 268 -7.19 0.03 -31.58
CA LEU A 268 -6.71 -0.76 -30.43
C LEU A 268 -5.94 0.04 -29.38
N ILE A 269 -5.67 1.31 -29.63
CA ILE A 269 -5.22 2.25 -28.60
C ILE A 269 -6.38 2.61 -27.63
N HIS A 270 -7.55 2.04 -27.79
CA HIS A 270 -8.62 2.09 -26.81
C HIS A 270 -8.29 1.15 -25.64
N ILE A 271 -8.20 1.75 -24.43
CA ILE A 271 -8.27 1.12 -23.14
C ILE A 271 -9.24 -0.06 -23.21
N SER A 272 -8.68 -1.28 -23.09
CA SER A 272 -9.35 -2.54 -22.78
C SER A 272 -10.89 -2.52 -22.74
N GLU A 273 -11.57 -2.41 -23.86
CA GLU A 273 -12.84 -3.06 -23.96
C GLU A 273 -12.58 -4.56 -24.15
N PRO A 274 -13.23 -5.44 -23.38
CA PRO A 274 -13.13 -6.86 -23.61
C PRO A 274 -13.67 -7.11 -25.02
N THR A 275 -12.77 -7.39 -25.95
CA THR A 275 -13.10 -7.75 -27.32
C THR A 275 -14.14 -8.86 -27.27
N ARG A 276 -15.33 -8.53 -27.66
CA ARG A 276 -16.42 -9.45 -28.00
C ARG A 276 -15.94 -10.27 -29.15
N ARG A 277 -15.22 -11.38 -28.89
CA ARG A 277 -14.96 -12.39 -29.88
C ARG A 277 -16.32 -12.94 -30.29
N SER A 278 -16.75 -12.59 -31.52
CA SER A 278 -17.82 -13.31 -32.19
C SER A 278 -17.34 -14.76 -32.36
N TYR A 279 -17.88 -15.66 -31.56
CA TYR A 279 -17.84 -17.07 -31.83
C TYR A 279 -18.68 -17.27 -33.11
N ILE A 280 -18.03 -17.39 -34.25
CA ILE A 280 -18.63 -18.05 -35.40
C ILE A 280 -18.39 -19.52 -35.19
N SER A 281 -19.48 -20.20 -34.86
CA SER A 281 -19.63 -21.64 -34.80
C SER A 281 -19.31 -22.27 -36.15
N TYR A 282 -18.63 -23.36 -36.11
CA TYR A 282 -18.92 -24.58 -36.89
C TYR A 282 -18.75 -25.76 -35.96
#